data_40f3240728bab00714ecbe72a48f9538
#
_entry.id   40f3240728bab00714ecbe72a48f9538
#
_cell.length_a   1.000
_cell.length_b   1.000
_cell.length_c   1.000
_cell.angle_alpha   90.00
_cell.angle_beta   90.00
_cell.angle_gamma   90.00
#
_symmetry.space_group_name_H-M   'P 1'
#
loop_
_entity.id
_entity.type
_entity.pdbx_description
1 polymer ?
#
loop_
_entity_poly.entity_id
_entity_poly.type
_entity_poly.pdbx_seq_one_letter_code
_entity_poly.pdbx_strand_id
1 'polypeptide(L)'
;MESILILDDDAANLQGIADVLRSEHYSVIEASTGSQAIENGKSCGPISLFVTDMDLPRSSGTDIALKLVASNPNLPVLFISGTPMAWWTNRDLSNFKRFPANRVDFIEKPFSLTQLLVRVRNLIQRTLQPRTESGFQAA
;
A
#
# COMPACT_ATOMS: atom_id res chain seq x y z
N MET A 1 -10.19 -4.39 -14.15
CA MET A 1 -9.10 -5.08 -13.42
C MET A 1 -8.37 -4.05 -12.57
N GLU A 2 -8.24 -4.34 -11.29
CA GLU A 2 -7.55 -3.44 -10.39
C GLU A 2 -6.04 -3.53 -10.59
N SER A 3 -5.37 -2.38 -10.55
CA SER A 3 -3.92 -2.29 -10.72
C SER A 3 -3.27 -1.98 -9.39
N ILE A 4 -2.30 -2.79 -9.00
CA ILE A 4 -1.59 -2.67 -7.73
C ILE A 4 -0.13 -2.34 -8.02
N LEU A 5 0.35 -1.26 -7.42
CA LEU A 5 1.76 -0.89 -7.47
C LEU A 5 2.44 -1.45 -6.23
N ILE A 6 3.51 -2.21 -6.43
CA ILE A 6 4.27 -2.82 -5.34
C ILE A 6 5.68 -2.25 -5.33
N LEU A 7 6.14 -1.87 -4.15
CA LEU A 7 7.51 -1.38 -3.93
C LEU A 7 8.20 -2.24 -2.89
N ASP A 8 9.28 -2.90 -3.27
CA ASP A 8 10.14 -3.68 -2.39
C ASP A 8 11.53 -3.74 -3.03
N ASP A 9 12.57 -3.48 -2.24
CA ASP A 9 13.94 -3.52 -2.74
C ASP A 9 14.50 -4.95 -2.81
N ASP A 10 13.84 -5.91 -2.17
CA ASP A 10 14.22 -7.32 -2.25
C ASP A 10 13.50 -7.97 -3.43
N ALA A 11 14.28 -8.37 -4.43
CA ALA A 11 13.72 -8.90 -5.67
C ALA A 11 12.87 -10.16 -5.45
N ALA A 12 13.28 -11.04 -4.53
CA ALA A 12 12.54 -12.27 -4.26
C ALA A 12 11.19 -11.96 -3.60
N ASN A 13 11.17 -11.05 -2.63
CA ASN A 13 9.92 -10.63 -1.98
C ASN A 13 8.98 -9.98 -3.00
N LEU A 14 9.52 -9.08 -3.80
CA LEU A 14 8.75 -8.38 -4.83
C LEU A 14 8.10 -9.38 -5.80
N GLN A 15 8.88 -10.32 -6.29
CA GLN A 15 8.39 -11.34 -7.22
C GLN A 15 7.32 -12.21 -6.56
N GLY A 16 7.54 -12.64 -5.33
CA GLY A 16 6.60 -13.50 -4.62
C GLY A 16 5.24 -12.83 -4.42
N ILE A 17 5.25 -11.57 -3.99
CA ILE A 17 4.00 -10.82 -3.81
C ILE A 17 3.32 -10.58 -5.15
N ALA A 18 4.09 -10.19 -6.17
CA ALA A 18 3.54 -9.94 -7.49
C ALA A 18 2.86 -11.20 -8.06
N ASP A 19 3.51 -12.35 -7.94
CA ASP A 19 2.97 -13.61 -8.46
C ASP A 19 1.64 -13.96 -7.79
N VAL A 20 1.57 -13.81 -6.48
CA VAL A 20 0.34 -14.09 -5.73
C VAL A 20 -0.79 -13.17 -6.17
N LEU A 21 -0.51 -11.88 -6.29
CA LEU A 21 -1.54 -10.93 -6.70
C LEU A 21 -1.98 -11.16 -8.15
N ARG A 22 -1.07 -11.48 -9.04
CA ARG A 22 -1.43 -11.81 -10.42
C ARG A 22 -2.29 -13.06 -10.49
N SER A 23 -2.03 -14.04 -9.63
CA SER A 23 -2.85 -15.26 -9.58
C SER A 23 -4.29 -14.98 -9.15
N GLU A 24 -4.51 -13.87 -8.46
CA GLU A 24 -5.84 -13.42 -8.04
C GLU A 24 -6.43 -12.39 -9.01
N HIS A 25 -5.87 -12.33 -10.23
CA HIS A 25 -6.38 -11.50 -11.33
C HIS A 25 -6.18 -9.99 -11.15
N TYR A 26 -5.24 -9.58 -10.30
CA TYR A 26 -4.83 -8.19 -10.24
C TYR A 26 -3.78 -7.91 -11.32
N SER A 27 -3.80 -6.70 -11.86
CA SER A 27 -2.69 -6.19 -12.64
C SER A 27 -1.63 -5.66 -11.67
N VAL A 28 -0.36 -5.98 -11.88
CA VAL A 28 0.70 -5.62 -10.94
C VAL A 28 1.78 -4.82 -11.65
N ILE A 29 2.16 -3.71 -11.05
CA ILE A 29 3.28 -2.87 -11.47
C ILE A 29 4.34 -2.99 -10.39
N GLU A 30 5.55 -3.39 -10.77
CA GLU A 30 6.63 -3.64 -9.82
C GLU A 30 7.60 -2.47 -9.81
N ALA A 31 8.04 -2.09 -8.61
CA ALA A 31 9.07 -1.09 -8.41
C ALA A 31 10.05 -1.59 -7.36
N SER A 32 11.34 -1.39 -7.59
CA SER A 32 12.38 -1.78 -6.64
C SER A 32 13.01 -0.60 -5.94
N THR A 33 12.68 0.62 -6.33
CA THR A 33 13.15 1.85 -5.69
C THR A 33 11.99 2.83 -5.52
N GLY A 34 12.14 3.74 -4.54
CA GLY A 34 11.15 4.79 -4.35
C GLY A 34 10.96 5.66 -5.60
N SER A 35 12.06 5.95 -6.31
CA SER A 35 11.98 6.73 -7.55
C SER A 35 11.15 6.02 -8.61
N GLN A 36 11.33 4.71 -8.77
CA GLN A 36 10.53 3.93 -9.71
C GLN A 36 9.05 3.94 -9.32
N ALA A 37 8.76 3.80 -8.03
CA ALA A 37 7.38 3.80 -7.55
C ALA A 37 6.70 5.13 -7.87
N ILE A 38 7.37 6.24 -7.62
CA ILE A 38 6.83 7.57 -7.91
C ILE A 38 6.61 7.75 -9.41
N GLU A 39 7.59 7.34 -10.21
CA GLU A 39 7.49 7.44 -11.67
C GLU A 39 6.34 6.57 -12.21
N ASN A 40 6.26 5.33 -11.75
CA ASN A 40 5.19 4.42 -12.16
C ASN A 40 3.82 4.92 -11.73
N GLY A 41 3.73 5.54 -10.57
CA GLY A 41 2.49 6.13 -10.09
C GLY A 41 1.98 7.25 -10.99
N LYS A 42 2.88 7.92 -11.70
CA LYS A 42 2.51 9.00 -12.62
C LYS A 42 2.18 8.49 -14.02
N SER A 43 2.90 7.46 -14.47
CA SER A 43 2.91 7.08 -15.90
C SER A 43 2.14 5.82 -16.25
N CYS A 44 1.80 4.98 -15.27
CA CYS A 44 1.18 3.67 -15.53
C CYS A 44 -0.34 3.66 -15.45
N GLY A 45 -0.98 4.82 -15.52
CA GLY A 45 -2.43 4.93 -15.43
C GLY A 45 -2.95 4.81 -14.01
N PRO A 46 -4.26 4.59 -13.83
CA PRO A 46 -4.86 4.55 -12.50
C PRO A 46 -4.33 3.39 -11.67
N ILE A 47 -3.96 3.67 -10.42
CA ILE A 47 -3.51 2.69 -9.44
C ILE A 47 -4.59 2.55 -8.38
N SER A 48 -4.97 1.30 -8.09
CA SER A 48 -6.02 1.00 -7.13
C SER A 48 -5.52 0.77 -5.71
N LEU A 49 -4.23 0.44 -5.56
CA LEU A 49 -3.61 0.16 -4.28
C LEU A 49 -2.09 0.28 -4.41
N PHE A 50 -1.46 0.85 -3.39
CA PHE A 50 -0.01 0.86 -3.27
C PHE A 50 0.39 -0.04 -2.12
N VAL A 51 1.23 -1.05 -2.40
CA VAL A 51 1.80 -1.96 -1.39
C VAL A 51 3.28 -1.67 -1.30
N THR A 52 3.78 -1.35 -0.12
CA THR A 52 5.19 -1.01 0.03
C THR A 52 5.78 -1.57 1.31
N ASP A 53 7.03 -2.04 1.20
CA ASP A 53 7.85 -2.29 2.37
C ASP A 53 8.11 -0.96 3.07
N MET A 54 8.05 -0.95 4.40
CA MET A 54 8.37 0.24 5.18
C MET A 54 9.86 0.52 5.19
N ASP A 55 10.68 -0.53 5.23
CA ASP A 55 12.12 -0.41 5.43
C ASP A 55 12.83 -0.49 4.09
N LEU A 56 13.12 0.66 3.51
CA LEU A 56 13.84 0.76 2.24
C LEU A 56 15.23 1.35 2.51
N PRO A 57 16.24 1.02 1.67
CA PRO A 57 17.63 1.42 1.95
C PRO A 57 17.86 2.93 2.07
N ARG A 58 17.11 3.75 1.33
CA ARG A 58 17.38 5.19 1.25
C ARG A 58 16.22 6.05 1.71
N SER A 59 15.09 5.43 2.04
CA SER A 59 13.90 6.16 2.44
C SER A 59 12.96 5.22 3.16
N SER A 60 11.95 5.78 3.78
CA SER A 60 10.87 4.97 4.36
C SER A 60 9.76 4.80 3.35
N GLY A 61 9.12 3.63 3.36
CA GLY A 61 7.92 3.40 2.57
C GLY A 61 6.82 4.40 2.90
N THR A 62 6.76 4.88 4.15
CA THR A 62 5.76 5.88 4.52
C THR A 62 6.01 7.23 3.82
N ASP A 63 7.27 7.63 3.66
CA ASP A 63 7.59 8.86 2.93
C ASP A 63 7.19 8.75 1.45
N ILE A 64 7.48 7.62 0.83
CA ILE A 64 7.12 7.38 -0.57
C ILE A 64 5.59 7.38 -0.73
N ALA A 65 4.89 6.72 0.18
CA ALA A 65 3.42 6.66 0.14
C ALA A 65 2.79 8.05 0.24
N LEU A 66 3.32 8.92 1.11
CA LEU A 66 2.81 10.28 1.22
C LEU A 66 2.96 11.06 -0.09
N LYS A 67 4.08 10.85 -0.80
CA LYS A 67 4.28 11.51 -2.09
C LYS A 67 3.28 11.02 -3.14
N LEU A 68 2.99 9.72 -3.15
CA LEU A 68 2.00 9.18 -4.08
C LEU A 68 0.60 9.65 -3.76
N VAL A 69 0.24 9.70 -2.49
CA VAL A 69 -1.10 10.13 -2.05
C VAL A 69 -1.29 11.63 -2.32
N ALA A 70 -0.23 12.42 -2.29
CA ALA A 70 -0.33 13.84 -2.63
C ALA A 70 -0.86 14.05 -4.05
N SER A 71 -0.52 13.17 -4.98
CA SER A 71 -1.00 13.21 -6.37
C SER A 71 -2.28 12.40 -6.58
N ASN A 72 -2.59 11.49 -5.67
CA ASN A 72 -3.75 10.61 -5.76
C ASN A 72 -4.34 10.42 -4.36
N PRO A 73 -5.14 11.41 -3.90
CA PRO A 73 -5.62 11.43 -2.50
C PRO A 73 -6.49 10.25 -2.09
N ASN A 74 -7.06 9.53 -3.04
CA ASN A 74 -7.92 8.39 -2.73
C ASN A 74 -7.18 7.06 -2.75
N LEU A 75 -5.87 7.06 -3.01
CA LEU A 75 -5.08 5.85 -3.11
C LEU A 75 -4.96 5.16 -1.75
N PRO A 76 -5.45 3.91 -1.62
CA PRO A 76 -5.19 3.15 -0.40
C PRO A 76 -3.77 2.62 -0.38
N VAL A 77 -3.24 2.43 0.83
CA VAL A 77 -1.85 2.00 1.02
C VAL A 77 -1.81 0.86 2.03
N LEU A 78 -1.08 -0.20 1.66
CA LEU A 78 -0.77 -1.30 2.57
C LEU A 78 0.74 -1.30 2.81
N PHE A 79 1.13 -1.13 4.08
CA PHE A 79 2.53 -1.19 4.48
C PHE A 79 2.90 -2.59 4.93
N ILE A 80 4.11 -3.03 4.57
CA ILE A 80 4.67 -4.29 5.03
C ILE A 80 5.82 -3.95 5.96
N SER A 81 5.71 -4.39 7.23
CA SER A 81 6.68 -4.05 8.26
C SER A 81 7.38 -5.29 8.77
N GLY A 82 8.70 -5.17 8.96
CA GLY A 82 9.50 -6.22 9.60
C GLY A 82 9.49 -6.12 11.13
N THR A 83 8.89 -5.07 11.69
CA THR A 83 8.85 -4.85 13.13
C THR A 83 7.45 -4.51 13.60
N PRO A 84 7.13 -4.82 14.87
CA PRO A 84 5.86 -4.40 15.47
C PRO A 84 5.71 -2.88 15.46
N MET A 85 4.48 -2.41 15.37
CA MET A 85 4.18 -0.97 15.36
C MET A 85 4.78 -0.25 16.57
N ALA A 86 4.85 -0.90 17.72
CA ALA A 86 5.43 -0.32 18.92
C ALA A 86 6.90 0.08 18.74
N TRP A 87 7.58 -0.51 17.75
CA TRP A 87 9.00 -0.24 17.48
C TRP A 87 9.23 0.60 16.24
N TRP A 88 8.17 1.11 15.63
CA TRP A 88 8.32 2.01 14.49
C TRP A 88 8.99 3.30 14.95
N THR A 89 9.72 3.94 14.04
CA THR A 89 10.26 5.27 14.31
C THR A 89 9.13 6.26 14.53
N ASN A 90 9.42 7.36 15.23
CA ASN A 90 8.45 8.43 15.41
C ASN A 90 7.98 8.98 14.07
N ARG A 91 8.89 9.06 13.11
CA ARG A 91 8.57 9.55 11.77
C ARG A 91 7.58 8.63 11.07
N ASP A 92 7.83 7.32 11.08
CA ASP A 92 6.94 6.36 10.42
C ASP A 92 5.57 6.33 11.07
N LEU A 93 5.52 6.35 12.39
CA LEU A 93 4.25 6.37 13.09
C LEU A 93 3.47 7.65 12.81
N SER A 94 4.15 8.79 12.81
CA SER A 94 3.54 10.08 12.50
C SER A 94 3.02 10.09 11.06
N ASN A 95 3.81 9.60 10.11
CA ASN A 95 3.39 9.52 8.71
C ASN A 95 2.18 8.61 8.54
N PHE A 96 2.19 7.45 9.20
CA PHE A 96 1.08 6.51 9.12
C PHE A 96 -0.24 7.13 9.56
N LYS A 97 -0.20 7.93 10.62
CA LYS A 97 -1.39 8.59 11.17
C LYS A 97 -1.95 9.68 10.26
N ARG A 98 -1.22 10.10 9.25
CA ARG A 98 -1.69 11.11 8.29
C ARG A 98 -2.61 10.53 7.23
N PHE A 99 -2.65 9.20 7.09
CA PHE A 99 -3.55 8.56 6.12
C PHE A 99 -4.94 8.39 6.72
N PRO A 100 -6.00 8.49 5.91
CA PRO A 100 -7.34 8.17 6.38
C PRO A 100 -7.41 6.73 6.88
N ALA A 101 -8.05 6.50 8.02
CA ALA A 101 -8.07 5.19 8.67
C ALA A 101 -8.66 4.08 7.78
N ASN A 102 -9.60 4.43 6.90
CA ASN A 102 -10.22 3.45 6.01
C ASN A 102 -9.40 3.17 4.75
N ARG A 103 -8.29 3.88 4.55
CA ARG A 103 -7.46 3.74 3.34
C ARG A 103 -6.03 3.34 3.65
N VAL A 104 -5.74 2.93 4.87
CA VAL A 104 -4.40 2.51 5.24
C VAL A 104 -4.49 1.28 6.13
N ASP A 105 -3.52 0.40 5.97
CA ASP A 105 -3.36 -0.76 6.83
C ASP A 105 -1.90 -1.16 6.81
N PHE A 106 -1.53 -2.09 7.68
CA PHE A 106 -0.19 -2.66 7.66
C PHE A 106 -0.27 -4.14 7.97
N ILE A 107 0.75 -4.86 7.53
CA ILE A 107 0.89 -6.28 7.80
C ILE A 107 2.32 -6.53 8.24
N GLU A 108 2.51 -7.38 9.23
CA GLU A 108 3.80 -7.65 9.84
C GLU A 108 4.38 -8.95 9.30
N LYS A 109 5.68 -8.92 9.00
CA LYS A 109 6.39 -10.14 8.58
C LYS A 109 6.70 -11.01 9.79
N PRO A 110 6.62 -12.33 9.70
CA PRO A 110 6.15 -13.08 8.53
C PRO A 110 4.63 -13.09 8.46
N PHE A 111 4.09 -13.15 7.26
CA PHE A 111 2.65 -13.22 7.07
C PHE A 111 2.30 -14.32 6.07
N SER A 112 1.07 -14.83 6.15
CA SER A 112 0.59 -15.81 5.19
C SER A 112 0.05 -15.11 3.95
N LEU A 113 -0.01 -15.83 2.83
CA LEU A 113 -0.59 -15.31 1.60
C LEU A 113 -2.06 -14.97 1.79
N THR A 114 -2.77 -15.74 2.62
CA THR A 114 -4.18 -15.45 2.93
C THR A 114 -4.31 -14.11 3.65
N GLN A 115 -3.44 -13.82 4.62
CA GLN A 115 -3.45 -12.53 5.32
C GLN A 115 -3.23 -11.37 4.35
N LEU A 116 -2.25 -11.53 3.44
CA LEU A 116 -1.97 -10.51 2.43
C LEU A 116 -3.19 -10.25 1.55
N LEU A 117 -3.79 -11.31 1.01
CA LEU A 117 -4.92 -11.18 0.09
C LEU A 117 -6.15 -10.57 0.77
N VAL A 118 -6.40 -10.92 2.03
CA VAL A 118 -7.52 -10.34 2.79
C VAL A 118 -7.31 -8.83 2.96
N ARG A 119 -6.10 -8.40 3.34
CA ARG A 119 -5.81 -6.98 3.52
C ARG A 119 -5.92 -6.20 2.22
N VAL A 120 -5.38 -6.76 1.13
CA VAL A 120 -5.46 -6.15 -0.20
C VAL A 120 -6.92 -5.97 -0.61
N ARG A 121 -7.69 -7.03 -0.51
CA ARG A 121 -9.11 -7.00 -0.90
C ARG A 121 -9.90 -5.99 -0.08
N ASN A 122 -9.67 -5.98 1.22
CA ASN A 122 -10.40 -5.07 2.11
C ASN A 122 -10.10 -3.60 1.79
N LEU A 123 -8.84 -3.27 1.54
CA LEU A 123 -8.46 -1.89 1.24
C LEU A 123 -9.07 -1.42 -0.08
N ILE A 124 -9.04 -2.26 -1.10
CA ILE A 124 -9.63 -1.91 -2.40
C ILE A 124 -11.14 -1.73 -2.27
N GLN A 125 -11.80 -2.65 -1.57
CA GLN A 125 -13.26 -2.57 -1.40
C GLN A 125 -13.69 -1.34 -0.61
N ARG A 126 -13.00 -0.99 0.46
CA ARG A 126 -13.31 0.18 1.26
C ARG A 126 -13.22 1.45 0.42
N THR A 127 -12.20 1.52 -0.44
CA THR A 127 -11.99 2.69 -1.28
C THR A 127 -13.05 2.83 -2.35
N LEU A 128 -13.58 1.71 -2.85
CA LEU A 128 -14.63 1.73 -3.87
C LEU A 128 -16.01 2.04 -3.30
N GLN A 129 -16.22 1.88 -1.99
CA GLN A 129 -17.51 2.14 -1.39
C GLN A 129 -17.81 3.63 -1.33
N PRO A 130 -19.05 4.03 -1.59
CA PRO A 130 -19.43 5.44 -1.47
C PRO A 130 -19.23 5.93 -0.03
N ARG A 131 -18.84 7.17 0.11
CA ARG A 131 -18.66 7.79 1.42
C ARG A 131 -19.98 8.40 1.84
N THR A 132 -20.74 7.63 2.48
CA THR A 132 -22.02 8.11 3.02
C THR A 132 -21.86 8.42 4.51
N GLU A 133 -21.65 8.20 4.14
CA GLU A 133 -21.77 8.23 4.98
C GLU A 133 -21.82 8.66 5.90
N SER A 134 -21.72 8.80 5.57
CA SER A 134 -21.71 9.12 6.19
C SER A 134 -22.27 9.41 6.70
N GLY A 135 -22.41 9.33 6.31
CA GLY A 135 -22.97 9.60 6.77
C GLY A 135 -23.52 9.89 7.16
N PHE A 136 -23.44 9.81 6.87
CA PHE A 136 -23.95 9.93 7.30
C PHE A 136 -24.59 9.73 7.84
N GLN A 137 -24.61 9.40 7.73
CA GLN A 137 -25.00 9.02 8.28
C GLN A 137 -25.45 8.98 9.09
N ALA A 138 -25.56 9.13 9.12
CA ALA A 138 -25.83 8.97 9.78
C ALA A 138 -26.51 9.15 10.27
N ALA A 139 -26.79 9.39 10.22
CA ALA A 139 -27.31 9.36 10.51
C ALA A 139 -27.53 9.42 10.94
#